data_41782496550b5d81ff7602e9d044b708
#
_entry.id   41782496550b5d81ff7602e9d044b708
#
_cell.length_a   1.000
_cell.length_b   1.000
_cell.length_c   1.000
_cell.angle_alpha   90.00
_cell.angle_beta   90.00
_cell.angle_gamma   90.00
#
_symmetry.space_group_name_H-M   'P 1'
#
loop_
_entity.id
_entity.type
_entity.pdbx_description
1 polymer ?
#
loop_
_entity_poly.entity_id
_entity_poly.type
_entity_poly.pdbx_seq_one_letter_code
_entity_poly.pdbx_strand_id
1 'polypeptide(L)'
;MSILELKQVVGAALVDSLAAPTKMLAARRTAPEQFAGMWEFPGGKVEPGESCEEGLHRELREELGVEVLLRAEISGPGPQGWPLNDRAAMRVWLAEVTRGVPAPLEDHDELRWVALDPKELAALDWIPADLPIASAMLDAAGPH
;
A
#
# COMPACT_ATOMS: atom_id res chain seq x y z
N MET A 1 26.76 -20.32 0.79
CA MET A 1 25.52 -20.21 -0.01
C MET A 1 24.94 -18.82 0.17
N SER A 2 24.71 -18.14 -0.91
CA SER A 2 24.13 -16.82 -0.82
C SER A 2 22.61 -16.88 -0.76
N ILE A 3 22.06 -16.11 0.16
CA ILE A 3 20.61 -15.90 0.23
C ILE A 3 20.32 -14.69 -0.63
N LEU A 4 19.48 -14.89 -1.65
CA LEU A 4 19.08 -13.77 -2.49
C LEU A 4 18.19 -12.84 -1.71
N GLU A 5 18.66 -11.62 -1.55
CA GLU A 5 17.87 -10.57 -0.93
C GLU A 5 16.77 -10.12 -1.87
N LEU A 6 15.56 -10.04 -1.37
CA LEU A 6 14.42 -9.59 -2.16
C LEU A 6 14.48 -8.07 -2.34
N LYS A 7 13.97 -7.58 -3.46
CA LYS A 7 13.78 -6.16 -3.65
C LYS A 7 12.77 -5.67 -2.63
N GLN A 8 13.13 -4.60 -1.91
CA GLN A 8 12.24 -4.03 -0.92
C GLN A 8 11.28 -3.05 -1.58
N VAL A 9 10.00 -3.33 -1.44
CA VAL A 9 8.90 -2.45 -1.84
C VAL A 9 8.20 -2.00 -0.56
N VAL A 10 7.61 -0.83 -0.57
CA VAL A 10 6.86 -0.27 0.55
C VAL A 10 5.51 0.20 0.07
N GLY A 11 4.50 0.10 0.92
CA GLY A 11 3.15 0.54 0.60
C GLY A 11 2.47 1.14 1.81
N ALA A 12 1.44 1.94 1.55
CA ALA A 12 0.66 2.58 2.60
C ALA A 12 -0.78 2.10 2.56
N ALA A 13 -1.27 1.66 3.72
CA ALA A 13 -2.69 1.50 3.97
C ALA A 13 -3.18 2.87 4.46
N LEU A 14 -3.49 3.75 3.51
CA LEU A 14 -3.96 5.10 3.79
C LEU A 14 -5.40 5.05 4.26
N VAL A 15 -5.63 5.47 5.50
CA VAL A 15 -6.97 5.50 6.08
C VAL A 15 -7.47 6.94 6.18
N ASP A 16 -8.78 7.10 6.29
CA ASP A 16 -9.41 8.40 6.46
C ASP A 16 -9.05 9.03 7.81
N SER A 17 -8.88 8.21 8.85
CA SER A 17 -8.49 8.65 10.18
C SER A 17 -7.77 7.54 10.90
N LEU A 18 -6.56 7.80 11.40
CA LEU A 18 -5.82 6.82 12.20
C LEU A 18 -6.51 6.58 13.56
N ALA A 19 -7.20 7.62 14.08
CA ALA A 19 -7.89 7.51 15.36
C ALA A 19 -9.14 6.62 15.25
N ALA A 20 -9.83 6.67 14.11
CA ALA A 20 -11.06 5.90 13.88
C ALA A 20 -11.20 5.53 12.41
N PRO A 21 -10.41 4.54 11.95
CA PRO A 21 -10.42 4.18 10.52
C PRO A 21 -11.78 3.63 10.08
N THR A 22 -12.31 4.17 8.98
CA THR A 22 -13.57 3.68 8.38
C THR A 22 -13.39 3.31 6.92
N LYS A 23 -12.40 3.87 6.25
CA LYS A 23 -12.11 3.58 4.83
C LYS A 23 -10.61 3.66 4.57
N MET A 24 -10.19 3.01 3.50
CA MET A 24 -8.81 3.11 3.03
C MET A 24 -8.77 3.43 1.55
N LEU A 25 -7.66 4.01 1.11
CA LEU A 25 -7.45 4.41 -0.27
C LEU A 25 -6.83 3.27 -1.07
N ALA A 26 -7.47 2.92 -2.18
CA ALA A 26 -6.93 2.00 -3.16
C ALA A 26 -6.63 2.76 -4.45
N ALA A 27 -5.56 2.37 -5.15
CA ALA A 27 -5.14 2.99 -6.39
C ALA A 27 -5.22 1.98 -7.52
N ARG A 28 -5.80 2.40 -8.67
CA ARG A 28 -5.92 1.52 -9.83
C ARG A 28 -4.78 1.77 -10.79
N ARG A 29 -4.09 0.69 -11.17
CA ARG A 29 -2.94 0.77 -12.07
C ARG A 29 -3.36 0.88 -13.53
N THR A 30 -2.52 1.57 -14.31
CA THR A 30 -2.62 1.61 -15.76
C THR A 30 -1.56 0.74 -16.44
N ALA A 31 -0.51 0.37 -15.72
CA ALA A 31 0.64 -0.38 -16.25
C ALA A 31 1.29 -1.22 -15.16
N PRO A 32 2.02 -2.27 -15.48
CA PRO A 32 2.11 -2.90 -16.80
C PRO A 32 0.79 -3.55 -17.21
N GLU A 33 0.68 -3.95 -18.46
CA GLU A 33 -0.56 -4.49 -19.02
C GLU A 33 -1.20 -5.58 -18.18
N GLN A 34 -0.39 -6.48 -17.61
CA GLN A 34 -0.89 -7.59 -16.79
C GLN A 34 -1.61 -7.13 -15.52
N PHE A 35 -1.34 -5.92 -15.06
CA PHE A 35 -1.96 -5.37 -13.85
C PHE A 35 -2.87 -4.18 -14.14
N ALA A 36 -2.97 -3.77 -15.41
CA ALA A 36 -3.83 -2.63 -15.77
C ALA A 36 -5.28 -2.90 -15.40
N GLY A 37 -5.91 -1.94 -14.75
CA GLY A 37 -7.28 -2.07 -14.24
C GLY A 37 -7.38 -2.73 -12.87
N MET A 38 -6.27 -3.18 -12.30
CA MET A 38 -6.26 -3.77 -10.96
C MET A 38 -5.89 -2.75 -9.90
N TRP A 39 -6.31 -3.03 -8.68
CA TRP A 39 -6.15 -2.14 -7.53
C TRP A 39 -5.01 -2.60 -6.63
N GLU A 40 -4.37 -1.64 -5.98
CA GLU A 40 -3.23 -1.90 -5.11
C GLU A 40 -3.14 -0.88 -3.99
N PHE A 41 -2.26 -1.16 -3.02
CA PHE A 41 -1.81 -0.16 -2.06
C PHE A 41 -0.83 0.78 -2.74
N PRO A 42 -0.97 2.10 -2.59
CA PRO A 42 0.01 3.03 -3.14
C PRO A 42 1.38 2.85 -2.45
N GLY A 43 2.43 3.02 -3.21
CA GLY A 43 3.81 2.87 -2.76
C GLY A 43 4.74 2.56 -3.90
N GLY A 44 5.90 2.03 -3.61
CA GLY A 44 6.87 1.71 -4.63
C GLY A 44 8.16 1.15 -4.06
N LYS A 45 9.21 1.18 -4.88
CA LYS A 45 10.52 0.60 -4.53
C LYS A 45 11.31 1.54 -3.63
N VAL A 46 11.98 0.95 -2.63
CA VAL A 46 12.95 1.68 -1.82
C VAL A 46 14.24 1.82 -2.64
N GLU A 47 14.77 3.03 -2.69
CA GLU A 47 16.01 3.31 -3.42
C GLU A 47 17.24 3.12 -2.53
N PRO A 48 18.42 2.90 -3.13
CA PRO A 48 19.65 2.79 -2.35
C PRO A 48 19.85 4.00 -1.46
N GLY A 49 20.19 3.76 -0.20
CA GLY A 49 20.44 4.84 0.76
C GLY A 49 19.20 5.35 1.48
N GLU A 50 17.99 4.91 1.08
CA GLU A 50 16.77 5.27 1.78
C GLU A 50 16.40 4.22 2.83
N SER A 51 15.79 4.67 3.93
CA SER A 51 15.06 3.74 4.79
C SER A 51 13.73 3.40 4.11
N CYS A 52 13.05 2.36 4.60
CA CYS A 52 11.71 2.02 4.09
C CYS A 52 10.74 3.19 4.25
N GLU A 53 10.75 3.83 5.41
CA GLU A 53 9.85 4.95 5.68
C GLU A 53 10.15 6.15 4.78
N GLU A 54 11.43 6.47 4.56
CA GLU A 54 11.82 7.54 3.64
C GLU A 54 11.35 7.25 2.22
N GLY A 55 11.54 6.01 1.77
CA GLY A 55 11.08 5.58 0.45
C GLY A 55 9.59 5.70 0.31
N LEU A 56 8.84 5.32 1.34
CA LEU A 56 7.38 5.39 1.31
C LEU A 56 6.91 6.86 1.23
N HIS A 57 7.48 7.74 2.05
CA HIS A 57 7.14 9.16 1.98
C HIS A 57 7.41 9.72 0.58
N ARG A 58 8.56 9.40 -0.01
CA ARG A 58 8.91 9.85 -1.36
C ARG A 58 7.92 9.32 -2.40
N GLU A 59 7.61 8.02 -2.36
CA GLU A 59 6.68 7.40 -3.30
C GLU A 59 5.27 8.01 -3.22
N LEU A 60 4.79 8.28 -2.01
CA LEU A 60 3.47 8.88 -1.86
C LEU A 60 3.41 10.32 -2.37
N ARG A 61 4.51 11.07 -2.26
CA ARG A 61 4.58 12.39 -2.88
C ARG A 61 4.53 12.27 -4.41
N GLU A 62 5.27 11.33 -4.97
CA GLU A 62 5.33 11.14 -6.43
C GLU A 62 4.02 10.59 -7.01
N GLU A 63 3.43 9.61 -6.33
CA GLU A 63 2.26 8.92 -6.86
C GLU A 63 0.93 9.60 -6.53
N LEU A 64 0.83 10.27 -5.41
CA LEU A 64 -0.42 10.85 -4.92
C LEU A 64 -0.35 12.34 -4.63
N GLY A 65 0.85 12.91 -4.54
CA GLY A 65 1.02 14.32 -4.22
C GLY A 65 0.70 14.67 -2.78
N VAL A 66 0.94 13.75 -1.83
CA VAL A 66 0.58 13.96 -0.42
C VAL A 66 1.75 13.72 0.53
N GLU A 67 1.67 14.35 1.70
CA GLU A 67 2.47 14.03 2.87
C GLU A 67 1.61 13.23 3.84
N VAL A 68 2.21 12.32 4.57
CA VAL A 68 1.49 11.41 5.47
C VAL A 68 2.17 11.29 6.82
N LEU A 69 1.37 10.83 7.81
CA LEU A 69 1.86 10.36 9.08
C LEU A 69 1.78 8.83 9.04
N LEU A 70 2.90 8.17 9.32
CA LEU A 70 2.94 6.71 9.39
C LEU A 70 2.72 6.25 10.83
N ARG A 71 2.00 5.13 10.98
CA ARG A 71 1.77 4.49 12.28
C ARG A 71 2.25 3.05 12.23
N ALA A 72 1.48 2.12 12.80
CA ALA A 72 1.88 0.73 12.90
C ALA A 72 2.10 0.08 11.55
N GLU A 73 3.11 -0.76 11.47
CA GLU A 73 3.32 -1.62 10.31
C GLU A 73 2.33 -2.78 10.35
N ILE A 74 1.75 -3.10 9.20
CA ILE A 74 0.93 -4.30 9.04
C ILE A 74 1.90 -5.42 8.70
N SER A 75 2.35 -6.14 9.73
CA SER A 75 3.42 -7.12 9.60
C SER A 75 3.04 -8.29 8.72
N GLY A 76 3.90 -8.61 7.78
CA GLY A 76 3.75 -9.79 6.93
C GLY A 76 4.52 -10.98 7.46
N PRO A 77 4.52 -12.09 6.69
CA PRO A 77 5.14 -13.34 7.13
C PRO A 77 6.67 -13.33 7.16
N GLY A 78 7.30 -12.39 6.46
CA GLY A 78 8.76 -12.33 6.38
C GLY A 78 9.35 -11.04 6.91
N PRO A 79 10.69 -10.99 7.06
CA PRO A 79 11.35 -9.79 7.57
C PRO A 79 11.26 -8.60 6.61
N GLN A 80 11.04 -8.85 5.33
CA GLN A 80 10.84 -7.80 4.33
C GLN A 80 9.36 -7.57 4.04
N GLY A 81 8.46 -8.17 4.81
CA GLY A 81 7.03 -7.95 4.74
C GLY A 81 6.28 -9.03 3.95
N TRP A 82 5.40 -8.61 3.09
CA TRP A 82 4.50 -9.49 2.35
C TRP A 82 5.13 -9.88 1.00
N PRO A 83 5.12 -11.16 0.64
CA PRO A 83 5.69 -11.57 -0.64
C PRO A 83 4.86 -11.04 -1.80
N LEU A 84 5.53 -10.42 -2.78
CA LEU A 84 4.89 -9.99 -4.03
C LEU A 84 5.13 -11.02 -5.12
N ASN A 85 6.34 -11.56 -5.17
CA ASN A 85 6.76 -12.62 -6.08
C ASN A 85 8.08 -13.19 -5.57
N ASP A 86 8.77 -13.98 -6.39
CA ASP A 86 10.04 -14.60 -6.01
C ASP A 86 11.18 -13.59 -5.78
N ARG A 87 11.01 -12.34 -6.20
CA ARG A 87 12.08 -11.34 -6.24
C ARG A 87 11.80 -10.10 -5.40
N ALA A 88 10.58 -9.94 -4.90
CA ALA A 88 10.18 -8.72 -4.20
C ALA A 88 9.25 -9.00 -3.05
N ALA A 89 9.36 -8.19 -2.01
CA ALA A 89 8.44 -8.20 -0.88
C ALA A 89 8.10 -6.77 -0.49
N MET A 90 6.92 -6.58 0.09
CA MET A 90 6.41 -5.26 0.44
C MET A 90 6.11 -5.15 1.94
N ARG A 91 6.67 -4.11 2.56
CA ARG A 91 6.30 -3.71 3.92
C ARG A 91 5.21 -2.64 3.82
N VAL A 92 4.17 -2.77 4.63
CA VAL A 92 3.00 -1.89 4.57
C VAL A 92 2.75 -1.25 5.94
N TRP A 93 2.48 0.06 5.94
CA TRP A 93 2.17 0.81 7.16
C TRP A 93 0.80 1.44 7.07
N LEU A 94 0.12 1.51 8.22
CA LEU A 94 -1.05 2.37 8.38
C LEU A 94 -0.60 3.82 8.30
N ALA A 95 -1.34 4.63 7.55
CA ALA A 95 -0.99 6.02 7.33
C ALA A 95 -2.23 6.90 7.18
N GLU A 96 -2.05 8.18 7.47
CA GLU A 96 -3.09 9.20 7.27
C GLU A 96 -2.46 10.40 6.58
N VAL A 97 -3.18 10.99 5.61
CA VAL A 97 -2.71 12.18 4.90
C VAL A 97 -2.69 13.37 5.86
N THR A 98 -1.56 14.05 5.94
CA THR A 98 -1.40 15.26 6.76
C THR A 98 -1.38 16.52 5.90
N ARG A 99 -1.08 16.41 4.60
CA ARG A 99 -1.01 17.55 3.70
C ARG A 99 -1.30 17.10 2.27
N GLY A 100 -2.08 17.89 1.56
CA GLY A 100 -2.43 17.63 0.16
C GLY A 100 -3.71 16.83 0.03
N VAL A 101 -4.18 16.72 -1.20
CA VAL A 101 -5.34 15.91 -1.57
C VAL A 101 -4.85 14.82 -2.52
N PRO A 102 -5.07 13.55 -2.20
CA PRO A 102 -4.59 12.48 -3.08
C PRO A 102 -5.16 12.61 -4.49
N ALA A 103 -4.28 12.47 -5.48
CA ALA A 103 -4.65 12.47 -6.88
C ALA A 103 -3.93 11.31 -7.58
N PRO A 104 -4.54 10.68 -8.59
CA PRO A 104 -3.89 9.58 -9.31
C PRO A 104 -2.83 10.14 -10.26
N LEU A 105 -1.58 10.06 -9.83
CA LEU A 105 -0.42 10.48 -10.60
C LEU A 105 0.32 9.26 -11.09
N GLU A 106 1.24 9.46 -12.04
CA GLU A 106 2.06 8.41 -12.62
C GLU A 106 1.20 7.22 -13.09
N ASP A 107 1.57 6.01 -12.85
CA ASP A 107 0.94 4.80 -13.40
C ASP A 107 -0.44 4.47 -12.82
N HIS A 108 -1.19 5.47 -12.37
CA HIS A 108 -2.54 5.30 -11.81
C HIS A 108 -3.55 6.19 -12.54
N ASP A 109 -4.78 5.71 -12.71
CA ASP A 109 -5.84 6.47 -13.36
C ASP A 109 -7.06 6.71 -12.47
N GLU A 110 -7.14 6.04 -11.33
CA GLU A 110 -8.26 6.21 -10.41
C GLU A 110 -7.82 5.93 -8.97
N LEU A 111 -8.35 6.69 -8.04
CA LEU A 111 -8.26 6.42 -6.62
C LEU A 111 -9.67 6.17 -6.09
N ARG A 112 -9.79 5.29 -5.11
CA ARG A 112 -11.09 5.00 -4.50
C ARG A 112 -10.93 4.82 -3.01
N TRP A 113 -11.73 5.53 -2.24
CA TRP A 113 -11.88 5.28 -0.82
C TRP A 113 -12.85 4.12 -0.64
N VAL A 114 -12.38 3.05 -0.03
CA VAL A 114 -13.14 1.81 0.12
C VAL A 114 -13.43 1.59 1.60
N ALA A 115 -14.69 1.31 1.92
CA ALA A 115 -15.07 1.02 3.30
C ALA A 115 -14.28 -0.17 3.84
N LEU A 116 -13.87 -0.11 5.10
CA LEU A 116 -13.18 -1.20 5.79
C LEU A 116 -14.18 -2.28 6.17
N ASP A 117 -14.69 -2.94 5.16
CA ASP A 117 -15.70 -3.98 5.24
C ASP A 117 -15.29 -5.11 4.30
N PRO A 118 -15.37 -6.39 4.73
CA PRO A 118 -14.93 -7.50 3.90
C PRO A 118 -15.57 -7.54 2.51
N LYS A 119 -16.85 -7.22 2.41
CA LYS A 119 -17.56 -7.24 1.13
C LYS A 119 -17.08 -6.13 0.19
N GLU A 120 -16.90 -4.93 0.73
CA GLU A 120 -16.47 -3.78 -0.06
C GLU A 120 -15.04 -3.97 -0.56
N LEU A 121 -14.14 -4.47 0.30
CA LEU A 121 -12.77 -4.74 -0.11
C LEU A 121 -12.73 -5.86 -1.14
N ALA A 122 -13.50 -6.93 -0.96
CA ALA A 122 -13.53 -8.05 -1.89
C ALA A 122 -14.15 -7.70 -3.24
N ALA A 123 -14.89 -6.59 -3.33
CA ALA A 123 -15.50 -6.15 -4.58
C ALA A 123 -14.50 -5.54 -5.56
N LEU A 124 -13.32 -5.13 -5.08
CA LEU A 124 -12.27 -4.62 -5.96
C LEU A 124 -11.46 -5.75 -6.56
N ASP A 125 -11.01 -5.53 -7.79
CA ASP A 125 -10.12 -6.46 -8.48
C ASP A 125 -8.67 -6.17 -8.07
N TRP A 126 -8.28 -6.67 -6.91
CA TRP A 126 -6.94 -6.45 -6.37
C TRP A 126 -5.88 -7.21 -7.16
N ILE A 127 -4.69 -6.61 -7.27
CA ILE A 127 -3.50 -7.35 -7.65
C ILE A 127 -3.40 -8.52 -6.65
N PRO A 128 -3.28 -9.78 -7.14
CA PRO A 128 -3.37 -10.94 -6.25
C PRO A 128 -2.47 -10.89 -5.01
N ALA A 129 -1.24 -10.39 -5.15
CA ALA A 129 -0.30 -10.30 -4.04
C ALA A 129 -0.76 -9.32 -2.95
N ASP A 130 -1.63 -8.36 -3.28
CA ASP A 130 -2.12 -7.36 -2.33
C ASP A 130 -3.35 -7.85 -1.56
N LEU A 131 -4.02 -8.88 -2.04
CA LEU A 131 -5.26 -9.37 -1.43
C LEU A 131 -5.07 -9.84 0.03
N PRO A 132 -4.03 -10.63 0.36
CA PRO A 132 -3.80 -11.00 1.76
C PRO A 132 -3.55 -9.79 2.66
N ILE A 133 -2.94 -8.75 2.12
CA ILE A 133 -2.65 -7.51 2.85
C ILE A 133 -3.96 -6.78 3.14
N ALA A 134 -4.85 -6.70 2.16
CA ALA A 134 -6.17 -6.09 2.33
C ALA A 134 -6.97 -6.81 3.42
N SER A 135 -6.88 -8.14 3.49
CA SER A 135 -7.51 -8.92 4.54
C SER A 135 -6.91 -8.63 5.92
N ALA A 136 -5.57 -8.56 5.99
CA ALA A 136 -4.88 -8.24 7.24
C ALA A 136 -5.19 -6.82 7.71
N MET A 137 -5.47 -5.92 6.78
CA MET A 137 -5.83 -4.53 7.07
C MET A 137 -7.09 -4.44 7.94
N LEU A 138 -8.06 -5.32 7.74
CA LEU A 138 -9.29 -5.34 8.54
C LEU A 138 -8.99 -5.60 10.02
N ASP A 139 -8.05 -6.51 10.28
CA ASP A 139 -7.63 -6.82 11.65
C ASP A 139 -6.81 -5.67 12.25
N ALA A 140 -5.91 -5.11 11.46
CA ALA A 140 -5.04 -4.02 11.88
C ALA A 140 -5.82 -2.74 12.21
N ALA A 141 -6.95 -2.51 11.51
CA ALA A 141 -7.81 -1.34 11.76
C ALA A 141 -8.62 -1.48 13.06
N GLY A 142 -8.63 -2.68 13.65
CA GLY A 142 -9.33 -2.93 14.90
C GLY A 142 -10.80 -3.30 14.72
N PRO A 143 -11.50 -3.54 15.83
CA PRO A 143 -12.91 -3.92 15.78
C PRO A 143 -13.77 -2.77 15.25
N HIS A 144 -14.75 -3.13 14.50
CA HIS A 144 -15.68 -2.18 13.88
C HIS A 144 -17.09 -2.38 14.38
#